data_e87f0daaad21c6154a70530799aa9c05
#
_entry.id   e87f0daaad21c6154a70530799aa9c05
#
_cell.length_a   1.000
_cell.length_b   1.000
_cell.length_c   1.000
_cell.angle_alpha   90.00
_cell.angle_beta   90.00
_cell.angle_gamma   90.00
#
_symmetry.space_group_name_H-M   'P 1'
#
loop_
_entity.id
_entity.type
_entity.pdbx_description
1 polymer ?
#
loop_
_entity_poly.entity_id
_entity_poly.type
_entity_poly.pdbx_seq_one_letter_code
_entity_poly.pdbx_strand_id
1 'polypeptide(L)'
;LRVALKPTANCKNGTWRAHINFFDEDVPCEPKWSNWFASYMDFQRHYAAIAQEMGCEMHIAGCEMVMSEHREREWRQTIAAIREVYKGTVSYNTDKYQEHNVHWWDCVDVISSSGYYPLNDWENQLNRIEKVVKAFDKPFFFAETGCMSTEGSPMVPNDWTIQGACDPKGQ
;
A
#
# COMPACT_ATOMS: atom_id res chain seq x y z
N LEU A 1 -10.81 -12.89 16.95
CA LEU A 1 -10.75 -12.26 15.61
C LEU A 1 -9.50 -11.39 15.54
N ARG A 2 -8.70 -11.55 14.49
CA ARG A 2 -7.55 -10.66 14.23
C ARG A 2 -7.97 -9.57 13.25
N VAL A 3 -7.57 -8.33 13.52
CA VAL A 3 -7.98 -7.17 12.73
C VAL A 3 -6.76 -6.37 12.31
N ALA A 4 -6.68 -6.09 11.00
CA ALA A 4 -5.77 -5.09 10.44
C ALA A 4 -6.59 -3.89 9.96
N LEU A 5 -6.25 -2.70 10.41
CA LEU A 5 -6.87 -1.45 9.94
C LEU A 5 -6.03 -0.84 8.82
N LYS A 6 -6.65 -0.66 7.64
CA LYS A 6 -6.01 -0.06 6.46
C LYS A 6 -6.80 1.19 6.01
N PRO A 7 -6.55 2.38 6.60
CA PRO A 7 -7.18 3.61 6.16
C PRO A 7 -6.71 3.98 4.75
N THR A 8 -7.64 4.17 3.84
CA THR A 8 -7.35 4.41 2.43
C THR A 8 -7.83 5.78 2.01
N ALA A 9 -6.94 6.62 1.47
CA ALA A 9 -7.28 7.88 0.84
C ALA A 9 -7.75 7.64 -0.60
N ASN A 10 -8.84 8.30 -0.99
CA ASN A 10 -9.36 8.29 -2.36
C ASN A 10 -9.49 9.72 -2.88
N CYS A 11 -9.22 9.93 -4.17
CA CYS A 11 -9.42 11.22 -4.82
C CYS A 11 -10.92 11.46 -5.07
N LYS A 12 -11.41 12.68 -4.76
CA LYS A 12 -12.82 13.04 -4.95
C LYS A 12 -13.32 12.92 -6.39
N ASN A 13 -12.42 13.08 -7.35
CA ASN A 13 -12.72 13.00 -8.79
C ASN A 13 -12.65 11.58 -9.36
N GLY A 14 -12.47 10.55 -8.50
CA GLY A 14 -12.34 9.15 -8.92
C GLY A 14 -10.96 8.78 -9.49
N THR A 15 -10.00 9.70 -9.55
CA THR A 15 -8.62 9.36 -9.92
C THR A 15 -8.05 8.36 -8.92
N TRP A 16 -7.39 7.33 -9.43
CA TRP A 16 -6.73 6.34 -8.57
C TRP A 16 -5.60 7.00 -7.75
N ARG A 17 -5.57 6.71 -6.46
CA ARG A 17 -4.65 7.31 -5.47
C ARG A 17 -3.16 7.18 -5.83
N ALA A 18 -2.80 6.17 -6.64
CA ALA A 18 -1.44 6.00 -7.14
C ALA A 18 -0.92 7.21 -7.93
N HIS A 19 -1.82 8.00 -8.52
CA HIS A 19 -1.52 9.19 -9.29
C HIS A 19 -1.51 10.49 -8.47
N ILE A 20 -1.69 10.43 -7.16
CA ILE A 20 -1.52 11.62 -6.30
C ILE A 20 -0.09 12.09 -6.41
N ASN A 21 0.10 13.26 -7.00
CA ASN A 21 1.41 13.85 -7.24
C ASN A 21 1.32 15.37 -7.15
N PHE A 22 2.36 16.00 -6.62
CA PHE A 22 2.45 17.44 -6.45
C PHE A 22 3.82 17.95 -6.88
N PHE A 23 3.96 19.26 -6.96
CA PHE A 23 5.25 19.89 -7.22
C PHE A 23 6.22 19.73 -6.06
N ASP A 24 7.49 19.75 -6.34
CA ASP A 24 8.53 19.78 -5.33
C ASP A 24 8.50 21.09 -4.52
N GLU A 25 9.05 21.06 -3.30
CA GLU A 25 9.02 22.21 -2.38
C GLU A 25 9.70 23.46 -2.92
N ASP A 26 10.65 23.30 -3.84
CA ASP A 26 11.38 24.40 -4.46
C ASP A 26 10.53 25.21 -5.46
N VAL A 27 9.39 24.68 -5.88
CA VAL A 27 8.46 25.35 -6.78
C VAL A 27 7.50 26.22 -5.99
N PRO A 28 7.45 27.56 -6.20
CA PRO A 28 6.60 28.48 -5.42
C PRO A 28 5.12 28.41 -5.86
N CYS A 29 4.51 27.23 -5.85
CA CYS A 29 3.12 27.01 -6.21
C CYS A 29 2.46 25.99 -5.28
N GLU A 30 1.14 26.03 -5.24
CA GLU A 30 0.28 25.09 -4.50
C GLU A 30 -0.55 24.25 -5.48
N PRO A 31 -0.93 23.00 -5.13
CA PRO A 31 -0.64 22.31 -3.86
C PRO A 31 0.81 21.80 -3.78
N LYS A 32 1.30 21.54 -2.57
CA LYS A 32 2.64 21.02 -2.28
C LYS A 32 2.59 19.70 -1.53
N TRP A 33 3.65 18.91 -1.65
CA TRP A 33 3.83 17.69 -0.87
C TRP A 33 3.76 17.95 0.63
N SER A 34 4.36 19.04 1.12
CA SER A 34 4.35 19.38 2.55
C SER A 34 2.93 19.53 3.11
N ASN A 35 2.06 20.23 2.40
CA ASN A 35 0.66 20.43 2.81
C ASN A 35 -0.14 19.13 2.74
N TRP A 36 0.09 18.33 1.69
CA TRP A 36 -0.57 17.06 1.56
C TRP A 36 -0.13 16.07 2.65
N PHE A 37 1.17 15.93 2.89
CA PHE A 37 1.66 15.02 3.93
C PHE A 37 1.30 15.47 5.33
N ALA A 38 1.20 16.79 5.61
CA ALA A 38 0.68 17.26 6.90
C ALA A 38 -0.73 16.73 7.15
N SER A 39 -1.63 16.91 6.18
CA SER A 39 -3.01 16.40 6.26
C SER A 39 -3.08 14.86 6.28
N TYR A 40 -2.23 14.20 5.50
CA TYR A 40 -2.19 12.73 5.45
C TYR A 40 -1.66 12.12 6.75
N MET A 41 -0.68 12.75 7.37
CA MET A 41 -0.14 12.35 8.67
C MET A 41 -1.19 12.45 9.78
N ASP A 42 -1.97 13.56 9.82
CA ASP A 42 -3.07 13.73 10.75
C ASP A 42 -4.15 12.66 10.54
N PHE A 43 -4.49 12.37 9.29
CA PHE A 43 -5.42 11.30 8.92
C PHE A 43 -4.93 9.94 9.41
N GLN A 44 -3.69 9.57 9.13
CA GLN A 44 -3.13 8.28 9.54
C GLN A 44 -3.01 8.17 11.06
N ARG A 45 -2.59 9.24 11.74
CA ARG A 45 -2.50 9.30 13.20
C ARG A 45 -3.86 9.13 13.87
N HIS A 46 -4.91 9.75 13.33
CA HIS A 46 -6.27 9.58 13.81
C HIS A 46 -6.72 8.11 13.77
N TYR A 47 -6.57 7.45 12.63
CA TYR A 47 -6.95 6.04 12.50
C TYR A 47 -6.04 5.07 13.25
N ALA A 48 -4.78 5.41 13.42
CA ALA A 48 -3.85 4.66 14.25
C ALA A 48 -4.26 4.71 15.74
N ALA A 49 -4.76 5.85 16.23
CA ALA A 49 -5.33 5.95 17.57
C ALA A 49 -6.58 5.07 17.74
N ILE A 50 -7.46 5.04 16.74
CA ILE A 50 -8.62 4.11 16.71
C ILE A 50 -8.13 2.66 16.72
N ALA A 51 -7.13 2.31 15.92
CA ALA A 51 -6.56 0.97 15.88
C ALA A 51 -6.01 0.55 17.25
N GLN A 52 -5.36 1.49 17.97
CA GLN A 52 -4.86 1.26 19.32
C GLN A 52 -6.00 1.02 20.31
N GLU A 53 -7.02 1.87 20.30
CA GLU A 53 -8.19 1.78 21.19
C GLU A 53 -8.97 0.48 20.97
N MET A 54 -9.15 0.09 19.72
CA MET A 54 -9.89 -1.12 19.32
C MET A 54 -9.06 -2.40 19.41
N GLY A 55 -7.78 -2.33 19.76
CA GLY A 55 -6.90 -3.48 19.88
C GLY A 55 -6.63 -4.18 18.55
N CYS A 56 -6.57 -3.43 17.45
CA CYS A 56 -6.15 -4.00 16.16
C CYS A 56 -4.70 -4.48 16.22
N GLU A 57 -4.42 -5.65 15.65
CA GLU A 57 -3.07 -6.21 15.64
C GLU A 57 -2.14 -5.53 14.63
N MET A 58 -2.71 -4.90 13.59
CA MET A 58 -1.94 -4.23 12.55
C MET A 58 -2.60 -2.92 12.10
N HIS A 59 -1.77 -1.92 11.83
CA HIS A 59 -2.14 -0.71 11.12
C HIS A 59 -1.35 -0.62 9.81
N ILE A 60 -2.05 -0.49 8.67
CA ILE A 60 -1.43 -0.36 7.35
C ILE A 60 -1.49 1.11 6.95
N ALA A 61 -0.33 1.78 6.91
CA ALA A 61 -0.18 3.23 6.84
C ALA A 61 -0.54 3.86 5.48
N GLY A 62 -0.96 3.07 4.51
CA GLY A 62 -1.37 3.53 3.18
C GLY A 62 -1.55 2.37 2.23
N CYS A 63 -2.16 2.68 1.09
CA CYS A 63 -2.47 1.71 0.04
C CYS A 63 -2.14 2.32 -1.31
N GLU A 64 -1.17 1.73 -2.03
CA GLU A 64 -0.86 2.03 -3.44
C GLU A 64 -0.64 3.53 -3.74
N MET A 65 0.12 4.21 -2.89
CA MET A 65 0.40 5.64 -3.03
C MET A 65 1.64 5.89 -3.91
N VAL A 66 1.70 5.22 -5.06
CA VAL A 66 2.89 5.02 -5.93
C VAL A 66 3.68 6.30 -6.16
N MET A 67 3.02 7.37 -6.62
CA MET A 67 3.71 8.63 -6.93
C MET A 67 4.25 9.37 -5.71
N SER A 68 3.86 8.98 -4.50
CA SER A 68 4.39 9.54 -3.25
C SER A 68 5.51 8.70 -2.62
N GLU A 69 5.73 7.46 -3.08
CA GLU A 69 6.64 6.51 -2.42
C GLU A 69 8.11 6.98 -2.41
N HIS A 70 8.51 7.80 -3.40
CA HIS A 70 9.83 8.42 -3.44
C HIS A 70 10.04 9.50 -2.37
N ARG A 71 8.97 9.97 -1.71
CA ARG A 71 9.02 10.97 -0.63
C ARG A 71 9.39 10.30 0.69
N GLU A 72 10.57 9.70 0.75
CA GLU A 72 11.06 8.89 1.86
C GLU A 72 10.99 9.63 3.21
N ARG A 73 11.46 10.90 3.26
CA ARG A 73 11.46 11.71 4.49
C ARG A 73 10.05 11.83 5.08
N GLU A 74 9.09 12.17 4.26
CA GLU A 74 7.70 12.40 4.68
C GLU A 74 7.01 11.09 5.07
N TRP A 75 7.30 9.99 4.40
CA TRP A 75 6.81 8.68 4.80
C TRP A 75 7.39 8.24 6.15
N ARG A 76 8.68 8.44 6.37
CA ARG A 76 9.30 8.17 7.69
C ARG A 76 8.67 9.00 8.81
N GLN A 77 8.36 10.27 8.56
CA GLN A 77 7.65 11.12 9.51
C GLN A 77 6.22 10.62 9.77
N THR A 78 5.51 10.19 8.74
CA THR A 78 4.16 9.60 8.86
C THR A 78 4.18 8.33 9.71
N ILE A 79 5.13 7.42 9.47
CA ILE A 79 5.27 6.20 10.28
C ILE A 79 5.64 6.54 11.72
N ALA A 80 6.52 7.51 11.95
CA ALA A 80 6.87 7.97 13.30
C ALA A 80 5.64 8.52 14.05
N ALA A 81 4.82 9.35 13.38
CA ALA A 81 3.59 9.88 13.97
C ALA A 81 2.55 8.79 14.30
N ILE A 82 2.42 7.75 13.46
CA ILE A 82 1.61 6.57 13.76
C ILE A 82 2.12 5.89 15.05
N ARG A 83 3.42 5.69 15.17
CA ARG A 83 4.03 5.02 16.34
C ARG A 83 3.93 5.81 17.64
N GLU A 84 3.68 7.11 17.60
CA GLU A 84 3.37 7.88 18.82
C GLU A 84 2.09 7.37 19.50
N VAL A 85 1.08 7.00 18.73
CA VAL A 85 -0.27 6.65 19.19
C VAL A 85 -0.61 5.16 19.07
N TYR A 86 0.12 4.39 18.26
CA TYR A 86 -0.11 2.97 18.01
C TYR A 86 1.12 2.13 18.31
N LYS A 87 0.95 1.05 19.10
CA LYS A 87 2.05 0.19 19.56
C LYS A 87 2.07 -1.20 18.93
N GLY A 88 1.09 -1.51 18.09
CA GLY A 88 1.02 -2.76 17.35
C GLY A 88 1.89 -2.75 16.08
N THR A 89 1.72 -3.78 15.27
CA THR A 89 2.44 -3.95 13.99
C THR A 89 2.06 -2.89 12.98
N VAL A 90 3.04 -2.24 12.37
CA VAL A 90 2.84 -1.25 11.30
C VAL A 90 3.34 -1.80 9.98
N SER A 91 2.54 -1.65 8.93
CA SER A 91 2.88 -1.99 7.55
C SER A 91 2.53 -0.84 6.60
N TYR A 92 2.93 -0.97 5.35
CA TYR A 92 2.49 -0.15 4.22
C TYR A 92 2.21 -1.09 3.04
N ASN A 93 1.10 -0.85 2.31
CA ASN A 93 0.72 -1.63 1.14
C ASN A 93 1.13 -0.88 -0.13
N THR A 94 2.23 -1.25 -0.75
CA THR A 94 2.59 -0.75 -2.09
C THR A 94 1.77 -1.43 -3.17
N ASP A 95 1.72 -0.86 -4.37
CA ASP A 95 1.15 -1.53 -5.55
C ASP A 95 2.08 -2.65 -6.03
N LYS A 96 1.51 -3.59 -6.80
CA LYS A 96 2.29 -4.63 -7.48
C LYS A 96 3.43 -4.03 -8.31
N TYR A 97 4.53 -4.73 -8.41
CA TYR A 97 5.76 -4.34 -9.12
C TYR A 97 6.51 -3.14 -8.51
N GLN A 98 6.02 -2.50 -7.42
CA GLN A 98 6.63 -1.31 -6.81
C GLN A 98 7.49 -1.62 -5.60
N GLU A 99 7.50 -2.82 -5.08
CA GLU A 99 8.11 -3.17 -3.79
C GLU A 99 9.60 -2.78 -3.69
N HIS A 100 10.31 -2.81 -4.82
CA HIS A 100 11.72 -2.42 -4.89
C HIS A 100 11.95 -0.90 -4.96
N ASN A 101 10.91 -0.11 -5.23
CA ASN A 101 10.97 1.35 -5.31
C ASN A 101 10.76 2.03 -3.95
N VAL A 102 10.25 1.30 -2.96
CA VAL A 102 10.09 1.79 -1.60
C VAL A 102 11.40 1.59 -0.83
N HIS A 103 12.09 2.70 -0.52
CA HIS A 103 13.41 2.68 0.13
C HIS A 103 13.35 2.83 1.65
N TRP A 104 12.17 2.91 2.24
CA TRP A 104 11.92 3.12 3.66
C TRP A 104 11.22 1.92 4.36
N TRP A 105 11.35 0.71 3.80
CA TRP A 105 10.81 -0.51 4.43
C TRP A 105 11.38 -0.78 5.83
N ASP A 106 12.56 -0.25 6.14
CA ASP A 106 13.17 -0.40 7.46
C ASP A 106 12.36 0.25 8.57
N CYS A 107 11.53 1.28 8.30
CA CYS A 107 10.72 1.96 9.31
C CYS A 107 9.38 1.28 9.62
N VAL A 108 8.95 0.29 8.84
CA VAL A 108 7.79 -0.57 9.13
C VAL A 108 8.21 -1.92 9.70
N ASP A 109 7.26 -2.69 10.25
CA ASP A 109 7.54 -4.01 10.82
C ASP A 109 7.39 -5.11 9.79
N VAL A 110 6.49 -4.94 8.82
CA VAL A 110 6.14 -5.92 7.81
C VAL A 110 6.02 -5.22 6.45
N ILE A 111 6.64 -5.79 5.42
CA ILE A 111 6.46 -5.35 4.03
C ILE A 111 5.13 -5.89 3.52
N SER A 112 4.34 -5.07 2.83
CA SER A 112 3.16 -5.59 2.14
C SER A 112 2.94 -4.96 0.77
N SER A 113 2.24 -5.71 -0.09
CA SER A 113 1.99 -5.34 -1.48
C SER A 113 0.63 -5.86 -1.95
N SER A 114 0.15 -5.31 -3.05
CA SER A 114 -0.98 -5.82 -3.81
C SER A 114 -0.53 -6.91 -4.77
N GLY A 115 -1.06 -8.12 -4.62
CA GLY A 115 -0.65 -9.31 -5.36
C GLY A 115 -1.55 -9.61 -6.57
N TYR A 116 -1.81 -8.64 -7.43
CA TYR A 116 -2.59 -8.84 -8.66
C TYR A 116 -1.69 -9.21 -9.83
N TYR A 117 -0.96 -10.32 -9.70
CA TYR A 117 -0.08 -10.84 -10.76
C TYR A 117 -0.79 -11.88 -11.62
N PRO A 118 -0.50 -11.93 -12.94
CA PRO A 118 -0.95 -13.03 -13.78
C PRO A 118 -0.57 -14.40 -13.20
N LEU A 119 -1.47 -15.37 -13.25
CA LEU A 119 -1.27 -16.67 -12.60
C LEU A 119 0.03 -17.37 -13.02
N ASN A 120 0.43 -17.21 -14.27
CA ASN A 120 1.67 -17.80 -14.82
C ASN A 120 2.95 -17.01 -14.51
N ASP A 121 2.84 -15.86 -13.81
CA ASP A 121 4.00 -14.99 -13.48
C ASP A 121 4.32 -14.94 -11.97
N TRP A 122 3.52 -15.59 -11.14
CA TRP A 122 3.68 -15.56 -9.67
C TRP A 122 5.07 -15.95 -9.22
N GLU A 123 5.65 -17.01 -9.78
CA GLU A 123 6.99 -17.47 -9.39
C GLU A 123 8.05 -16.38 -9.62
N ASN A 124 8.01 -15.72 -10.78
CA ASN A 124 8.93 -14.63 -11.10
C ASN A 124 8.76 -13.46 -10.12
N GLN A 125 7.51 -13.11 -9.80
CA GLN A 125 7.22 -12.00 -8.89
C GLN A 125 7.60 -12.33 -7.45
N LEU A 126 7.36 -13.54 -6.98
CA LEU A 126 7.83 -13.99 -5.66
C LEU A 126 9.35 -13.96 -5.56
N ASN A 127 10.08 -14.41 -6.58
CA ASN A 127 11.53 -14.33 -6.64
C ASN A 127 12.06 -12.88 -6.63
N ARG A 128 11.32 -11.94 -7.23
CA ARG A 128 11.64 -10.51 -7.20
C ARG A 128 11.39 -9.91 -5.80
N ILE A 129 10.24 -10.22 -5.20
CA ILE A 129 9.86 -9.76 -3.86
C ILE A 129 10.81 -10.32 -2.80
N GLU A 130 11.22 -11.57 -2.92
CA GLU A 130 12.17 -12.21 -2.00
C GLU A 130 13.48 -11.40 -1.87
N LYS A 131 13.95 -10.79 -2.95
CA LYS A 131 15.16 -9.94 -2.90
C LYS A 131 14.95 -8.72 -2.02
N VAL A 132 13.77 -8.11 -2.07
CA VAL A 132 13.40 -6.96 -1.21
C VAL A 132 13.29 -7.42 0.25
N VAL A 133 12.60 -8.52 0.49
CA VAL A 133 12.45 -9.13 1.83
C VAL A 133 13.82 -9.41 2.47
N LYS A 134 14.74 -10.02 1.72
CA LYS A 134 16.11 -10.31 2.18
C LYS A 134 16.93 -9.04 2.42
N ALA A 135 16.77 -8.02 1.57
CA ALA A 135 17.52 -6.76 1.69
C ALA A 135 17.15 -5.98 2.95
N PHE A 136 15.90 -6.02 3.37
CA PHE A 136 15.40 -5.30 4.55
C PHE A 136 15.24 -6.19 5.80
N ASP A 137 15.42 -7.52 5.66
CA ASP A 137 15.24 -8.49 6.74
C ASP A 137 13.87 -8.33 7.46
N LYS A 138 12.80 -8.21 6.67
CA LYS A 138 11.44 -8.01 7.15
C LYS A 138 10.50 -9.11 6.63
N PRO A 139 9.52 -9.57 7.43
CA PRO A 139 8.47 -10.44 6.92
C PRO A 139 7.64 -9.74 5.85
N PHE A 140 6.95 -10.54 5.03
CA PHE A 140 6.13 -10.05 3.91
C PHE A 140 4.75 -10.72 3.92
N PHE A 141 3.73 -9.99 3.47
CA PHE A 141 2.43 -10.56 3.12
C PHE A 141 1.77 -9.77 1.98
N PHE A 142 0.84 -10.40 1.28
CA PHE A 142 -0.03 -9.69 0.35
C PHE A 142 -1.23 -9.10 1.12
N ALA A 143 -1.34 -7.77 1.16
CA ALA A 143 -2.45 -7.06 1.79
C ALA A 143 -3.71 -7.05 0.90
N GLU A 144 -3.50 -7.26 -0.39
CA GLU A 144 -4.55 -7.47 -1.39
C GLU A 144 -4.11 -8.54 -2.38
N THR A 145 -5.03 -9.38 -2.82
CA THR A 145 -4.82 -10.32 -3.93
C THR A 145 -6.17 -10.79 -4.44
N GLY A 146 -6.24 -11.17 -5.70
CA GLY A 146 -7.46 -11.71 -6.29
C GLY A 146 -7.56 -11.45 -7.79
N CYS A 147 -8.70 -11.86 -8.32
CA CYS A 147 -9.15 -11.61 -9.68
C CYS A 147 -10.68 -11.70 -9.70
N MET A 148 -11.31 -11.37 -10.83
CA MET A 148 -12.76 -11.60 -10.97
C MET A 148 -13.07 -13.10 -11.12
N SER A 149 -14.26 -13.51 -10.70
CA SER A 149 -14.81 -14.88 -10.94
C SER A 149 -15.27 -15.03 -12.39
N THR A 150 -14.39 -14.71 -13.34
CA THR A 150 -14.67 -14.70 -14.78
C THR A 150 -13.56 -15.45 -15.49
N GLU A 151 -13.93 -16.30 -16.44
CA GLU A 151 -12.98 -17.06 -17.25
C GLU A 151 -11.92 -16.14 -17.86
N GLY A 152 -10.64 -16.54 -17.73
CA GLY A 152 -9.47 -15.75 -18.17
C GLY A 152 -8.99 -14.70 -17.20
N SER A 153 -9.78 -14.27 -16.20
CA SER A 153 -9.38 -13.23 -15.25
C SER A 153 -8.10 -13.56 -14.46
N PRO A 154 -7.81 -14.81 -14.06
CA PRO A 154 -6.55 -15.12 -13.36
C PRO A 154 -5.28 -14.82 -14.17
N MET A 155 -5.39 -14.75 -15.51
CA MET A 155 -4.27 -14.41 -16.40
C MET A 155 -4.09 -12.90 -16.59
N VAL A 156 -5.12 -12.10 -16.27
CA VAL A 156 -5.16 -10.64 -16.37
C VAL A 156 -5.90 -10.04 -15.17
N PRO A 157 -5.42 -10.27 -13.92
CA PRO A 157 -6.19 -10.05 -12.70
C PRO A 157 -6.57 -8.58 -12.45
N ASN A 158 -5.93 -7.64 -13.14
CA ASN A 158 -6.25 -6.20 -13.07
C ASN A 158 -7.16 -5.72 -14.19
N ASP A 159 -7.60 -6.57 -15.10
CA ASP A 159 -8.58 -6.21 -16.12
C ASP A 159 -10.00 -6.43 -15.59
N TRP A 160 -10.55 -5.37 -15.00
CA TRP A 160 -11.92 -5.35 -14.48
C TRP A 160 -12.99 -5.23 -15.58
N THR A 161 -12.60 -5.20 -16.85
CA THR A 161 -13.49 -5.12 -18.01
C THR A 161 -13.64 -6.43 -18.76
N ILE A 162 -12.88 -7.46 -18.38
CA ILE A 162 -12.91 -8.77 -19.05
C ILE A 162 -14.32 -9.36 -19.04
N GLN A 163 -14.76 -9.80 -20.20
CA GLN A 163 -16.06 -10.45 -20.41
C GLN A 163 -15.83 -11.94 -20.63
N GLY A 164 -16.47 -12.76 -19.83
CA GLY A 164 -16.34 -14.21 -19.91
C GLY A 164 -17.45 -14.92 -19.13
N ALA A 165 -17.50 -16.23 -19.23
CA ALA A 165 -18.38 -17.03 -18.41
C ALA A 165 -18.00 -16.91 -16.92
N CYS A 166 -18.98 -17.03 -16.03
CA CYS A 166 -18.70 -17.08 -14.60
C CYS A 166 -17.90 -18.35 -14.27
N ASP A 167 -16.72 -18.18 -13.71
CA ASP A 167 -15.83 -19.25 -13.28
C ASP A 167 -15.38 -19.08 -11.82
N PRO A 168 -16.23 -19.44 -10.85
CA PRO A 168 -15.89 -19.29 -9.42
C PRO A 168 -14.83 -20.29 -8.94
N LYS A 169 -14.44 -21.27 -9.77
CA LYS A 169 -13.39 -22.25 -9.43
C LYS A 169 -12.02 -21.83 -9.94
N GLY A 170 -11.98 -20.95 -10.95
CA GLY A 170 -10.73 -20.40 -11.47
C GLY A 170 -10.17 -19.22 -10.68
N GLN A 171 -10.92 -18.75 -9.69
CA GLN A 171 -10.54 -17.60 -8.85
C GLN A 171 -9.54 -17.98 -7.75
#